data_3eb7649f6882f3374e62e4d6e75a634c
#
_entry.id   3eb7649f6882f3374e62e4d6e75a634c
#
_cell.length_a   1.000
_cell.length_b   1.000
_cell.length_c   1.000
_cell.angle_alpha   90.00
_cell.angle_beta   90.00
_cell.angle_gamma   90.00
#
_symmetry.space_group_name_H-M   'P 1'
#
loop_
_entity.id
_entity.type
_entity.pdbx_description
1 polymer ?
#
loop_
_entity_poly.entity_id
_entity_poly.type
_entity_poly.pdbx_seq_one_letter_code
_entity_poly.pdbx_strand_id
1 'polypeptide(L)'
;MLKISVWHGDLSDSYLKKVTQLGVDCLDFGGGGYFPGVKEQGYPDLDALLKIKKKLSSYGLEINRVTLPDLTEKFIQGRKGGDKELANSCQALRVFGEAGLPIARQRFAGDTFPQQMRRYASSHRGGYRSRGETLARPQAAIPSPEELEKWWERFALAYSQLVPIAEESGVKLAIHPSDTPNVETPLGGLGYHRVIDAFPSRSVGYLYCCGTRAEAGGSSLVLDELHNYGRKGRILMVHLRNVRGSLATAGAFEEVLLDDGDLNPFKILLELKRVGFSGCINPDHIPAIEGDGPLVEQGLAYSVGYLKALLAALATL
;
A
#
# COMPACT_ATOMS: atom_id res chain seq x y z
N MET A 1 -3.81 0.26 -20.12
CA MET A 1 -2.44 -0.33 -19.98
C MET A 1 -2.03 -0.20 -18.53
N LEU A 2 -1.39 -1.21 -17.93
CA LEU A 2 -0.87 -1.14 -16.57
C LEU A 2 0.26 -0.12 -16.51
N LYS A 3 0.28 0.71 -15.46
CA LYS A 3 1.31 1.71 -15.20
C LYS A 3 2.22 1.24 -14.07
N ILE A 4 3.44 1.76 -14.01
CA ILE A 4 4.38 1.50 -12.90
C ILE A 4 4.41 2.74 -12.02
N SER A 5 4.18 2.54 -10.71
CA SER A 5 4.44 3.56 -9.70
C SER A 5 5.60 3.16 -8.79
N VAL A 6 6.26 4.16 -8.22
CA VAL A 6 7.28 3.98 -7.18
C VAL A 6 7.11 5.00 -6.06
N TRP A 7 7.81 4.83 -4.96
CA TRP A 7 7.83 5.80 -3.88
C TRP A 7 8.36 7.15 -4.35
N HIS A 8 7.83 8.22 -3.77
CA HIS A 8 8.14 9.61 -4.15
C HIS A 8 9.62 10.02 -3.96
N GLY A 9 10.43 9.22 -3.23
CA GLY A 9 11.82 9.55 -2.93
C GLY A 9 11.96 10.88 -2.18
N ASP A 10 12.99 11.64 -2.52
CA ASP A 10 13.26 12.97 -1.96
C ASP A 10 12.73 14.12 -2.84
N LEU A 11 12.10 13.81 -3.97
CA LEU A 11 11.64 14.72 -5.01
C LEU A 11 12.76 15.65 -5.59
N SER A 12 14.03 15.29 -5.41
CA SER A 12 15.12 15.99 -6.08
C SER A 12 15.05 15.84 -7.59
N ASP A 13 15.58 16.81 -8.33
CA ASP A 13 15.61 16.75 -9.80
C ASP A 13 16.39 15.51 -10.28
N SER A 14 17.43 15.10 -9.54
CA SER A 14 18.19 13.87 -9.81
C SER A 14 17.32 12.64 -9.70
N TYR A 15 16.57 12.51 -8.60
CA TYR A 15 15.66 11.38 -8.39
C TYR A 15 14.57 11.34 -9.46
N LEU A 16 13.90 12.48 -9.71
CA LEU A 16 12.82 12.55 -10.69
C LEU A 16 13.29 12.20 -12.11
N LYS A 17 14.46 12.71 -12.53
CA LYS A 17 15.07 12.31 -13.80
C LYS A 17 15.35 10.81 -13.86
N LYS A 18 15.93 10.25 -12.80
CA LYS A 18 16.25 8.81 -12.72
C LYS A 18 15.00 7.95 -12.91
N VAL A 19 13.94 8.19 -12.13
CA VAL A 19 12.72 7.36 -12.21
C VAL A 19 12.02 7.52 -13.55
N THR A 20 12.05 8.73 -14.16
CA THR A 20 11.53 8.95 -15.51
C THR A 20 12.34 8.17 -16.55
N GLN A 21 13.68 8.18 -16.48
CA GLN A 21 14.55 7.41 -17.37
C GLN A 21 14.34 5.90 -17.25
N LEU A 22 14.01 5.40 -16.07
CA LEU A 22 13.62 4.01 -15.85
C LEU A 22 12.25 3.67 -16.47
N GLY A 23 11.45 4.69 -16.82
CA GLY A 23 10.10 4.53 -17.39
C GLY A 23 9.03 4.29 -16.34
N VAL A 24 9.17 4.92 -15.18
CA VAL A 24 8.13 5.03 -14.17
C VAL A 24 7.07 6.04 -14.64
N ASP A 25 5.81 5.73 -14.40
CA ASP A 25 4.68 6.59 -14.79
C ASP A 25 4.20 7.48 -13.63
N CYS A 26 4.25 6.96 -12.40
CA CYS A 26 3.60 7.59 -11.27
C CYS A 26 4.43 7.50 -9.98
N LEU A 27 4.15 8.40 -9.04
CA LEU A 27 4.69 8.37 -7.67
C LEU A 27 3.61 8.11 -6.64
N ASP A 28 3.97 7.38 -5.58
CA ASP A 28 3.13 7.08 -4.43
C ASP A 28 3.66 7.78 -3.17
N PHE A 29 2.79 8.49 -2.45
CA PHE A 29 3.12 9.20 -1.21
C PHE A 29 2.62 8.40 -0.01
N GLY A 30 3.56 7.77 0.73
CA GLY A 30 3.27 6.78 1.78
C GLY A 30 2.93 7.34 3.14
N GLY A 31 3.31 8.57 3.45
CA GLY A 31 3.13 9.18 4.77
C GLY A 31 1.99 10.19 4.81
N GLY A 32 1.11 10.11 5.81
CA GLY A 32 0.00 11.06 5.97
C GLY A 32 0.43 12.48 6.33
N GLY A 33 1.63 12.65 6.91
CA GLY A 33 2.20 13.96 7.26
C GLY A 33 3.15 14.56 6.21
N TYR A 34 3.22 14.00 5.03
CA TYR A 34 4.21 14.40 4.01
C TYR A 34 3.95 15.79 3.43
N PHE A 35 2.71 16.10 3.12
CA PHE A 35 2.41 17.35 2.41
C PHE A 35 2.49 18.58 3.35
N PRO A 36 3.00 19.72 2.83
CA PRO A 36 2.93 20.98 3.55
C PRO A 36 1.51 21.31 4.01
N GLY A 37 1.38 21.95 5.16
CA GLY A 37 0.11 22.27 5.80
C GLY A 37 -0.36 21.21 6.80
N VAL A 38 -0.02 19.93 6.64
CA VAL A 38 -0.52 18.88 7.53
C VAL A 38 -0.05 19.08 8.98
N LYS A 39 1.19 19.51 9.20
CA LYS A 39 1.70 19.76 10.56
C LYS A 39 1.08 20.99 11.20
N GLU A 40 0.77 22.01 10.42
CA GLU A 40 0.28 23.32 10.88
C GLU A 40 -1.24 23.33 11.12
N GLN A 41 -2.00 22.77 10.17
CA GLN A 41 -3.48 22.83 10.18
C GLN A 41 -4.16 21.46 10.24
N GLY A 42 -3.40 20.36 10.08
CA GLY A 42 -3.91 18.99 10.16
C GLY A 42 -4.33 18.39 8.81
N TYR A 43 -4.22 19.14 7.70
CA TYR A 43 -4.51 18.67 6.34
C TYR A 43 -3.62 19.42 5.32
N PRO A 44 -3.44 18.90 4.09
CA PRO A 44 -2.57 19.53 3.09
C PRO A 44 -2.99 20.94 2.71
N ASP A 45 -2.02 21.80 2.45
CA ASP A 45 -2.22 23.06 1.76
C ASP A 45 -2.38 22.81 0.25
N LEU A 46 -3.47 23.31 -0.34
CA LEU A 46 -3.82 23.06 -1.73
C LEU A 46 -2.78 23.64 -2.69
N ASP A 47 -2.34 24.88 -2.48
CA ASP A 47 -1.41 25.56 -3.37
C ASP A 47 -0.04 24.89 -3.37
N ALA A 48 0.42 24.46 -2.19
CA ALA A 48 1.66 23.71 -2.06
C ALA A 48 1.56 22.32 -2.74
N LEU A 49 0.44 21.64 -2.61
CA LEU A 49 0.17 20.37 -3.28
C LEU A 49 0.14 20.53 -4.80
N LEU A 50 -0.51 21.57 -5.31
CA LEU A 50 -0.54 21.88 -6.75
C LEU A 50 0.85 22.22 -7.31
N LYS A 51 1.71 22.88 -6.53
CA LYS A 51 3.11 23.11 -6.91
C LYS A 51 3.88 21.80 -7.03
N ILE A 52 3.72 20.87 -6.09
CA ILE A 52 4.31 19.52 -6.17
C ILE A 52 3.81 18.80 -7.42
N LYS A 53 2.49 18.77 -7.63
CA LYS A 53 1.88 18.15 -8.81
C LYS A 53 2.42 18.72 -10.12
N LYS A 54 2.55 20.05 -10.21
CA LYS A 54 3.13 20.74 -11.38
C LYS A 54 4.60 20.35 -11.59
N LYS A 55 5.40 20.28 -10.52
CA LYS A 55 6.79 19.82 -10.59
C LYS A 55 6.86 18.41 -11.16
N LEU A 56 6.07 17.46 -10.66
CA LEU A 56 6.05 16.08 -11.14
C LEU A 56 5.64 16.00 -12.62
N SER A 57 4.60 16.73 -13.00
CA SER A 57 4.13 16.79 -14.40
C SER A 57 5.19 17.31 -15.36
N SER A 58 6.11 18.21 -14.93
CA SER A 58 7.22 18.67 -15.77
C SER A 58 8.27 17.60 -16.08
N TYR A 59 8.25 16.47 -15.33
CA TYR A 59 9.03 15.26 -15.60
C TYR A 59 8.21 14.15 -16.28
N GLY A 60 6.94 14.41 -16.62
CA GLY A 60 6.04 13.41 -17.18
C GLY A 60 5.50 12.40 -16.12
N LEU A 61 5.61 12.74 -14.83
CA LEU A 61 5.16 11.89 -13.74
C LEU A 61 3.80 12.34 -13.20
N GLU A 62 2.98 11.39 -12.79
CA GLU A 62 1.69 11.63 -12.12
C GLU A 62 1.76 11.21 -10.64
N ILE A 63 0.83 11.70 -9.83
CA ILE A 63 0.60 11.17 -8.48
C ILE A 63 -0.46 10.07 -8.61
N ASN A 64 -0.10 8.82 -8.26
CA ASN A 64 -1.04 7.72 -8.25
C ASN A 64 -1.79 7.63 -6.90
N ARG A 65 -1.06 7.70 -5.80
CA ARG A 65 -1.65 7.53 -4.47
C ARG A 65 -1.05 8.48 -3.44
N VAL A 66 -1.92 8.99 -2.59
CA VAL A 66 -1.57 9.78 -1.41
C VAL A 66 -2.04 9.08 -0.13
N THR A 67 -1.59 9.54 1.02
CA THR A 67 -2.03 9.05 2.32
C THR A 67 -2.66 10.20 3.09
N LEU A 68 -3.85 9.97 3.64
CA LEU A 68 -4.55 10.88 4.54
C LEU A 68 -3.80 11.01 5.87
N PRO A 69 -3.98 12.09 6.62
CA PRO A 69 -3.47 12.18 7.99
C PRO A 69 -3.88 10.96 8.81
N ASP A 70 -2.95 10.46 9.63
CA ASP A 70 -3.16 9.21 10.38
C ASP A 70 -4.26 9.37 11.43
N LEU A 71 -5.13 8.35 11.55
CA LEU A 71 -6.05 8.20 12.67
C LEU A 71 -5.33 7.43 13.78
N THR A 72 -4.93 8.16 14.83
CA THR A 72 -4.07 7.62 15.89
C THR A 72 -4.86 6.87 16.96
N GLU A 73 -4.17 6.40 18.00
CA GLU A 73 -4.80 5.81 19.19
C GLU A 73 -5.86 6.73 19.84
N LYS A 74 -5.76 8.05 19.65
CA LYS A 74 -6.80 8.97 20.14
C LYS A 74 -8.15 8.72 19.46
N PHE A 75 -8.11 8.53 18.13
CA PHE A 75 -9.30 8.21 17.37
C PHE A 75 -9.81 6.81 17.70
N ILE A 76 -8.95 5.81 17.66
CA ILE A 76 -9.34 4.40 17.88
C ILE A 76 -9.98 4.20 19.26
N GLN A 77 -9.45 4.86 20.29
CA GLN A 77 -9.94 4.73 21.66
C GLN A 77 -11.02 5.76 22.04
N GLY A 78 -11.48 6.59 21.08
CA GLY A 78 -12.49 7.62 21.37
C GLY A 78 -12.03 8.71 22.33
N ARG A 79 -10.70 8.98 22.41
CA ARG A 79 -10.13 9.98 23.31
C ARG A 79 -10.30 11.39 22.74
N LYS A 80 -10.19 12.40 23.62
CA LYS A 80 -10.21 13.82 23.25
C LYS A 80 -9.20 14.10 22.12
N GLY A 81 -9.68 14.71 21.05
CA GLY A 81 -8.91 15.03 19.84
C GLY A 81 -9.03 14.01 18.71
N GLY A 82 -9.57 12.82 18.95
CA GLY A 82 -9.79 11.82 17.90
C GLY A 82 -10.77 12.29 16.82
N ASP A 83 -11.84 12.98 17.21
CA ASP A 83 -12.82 13.54 16.26
C ASP A 83 -12.17 14.63 15.37
N LYS A 84 -11.21 15.39 15.91
CA LYS A 84 -10.45 16.37 15.11
C LYS A 84 -9.54 15.66 14.10
N GLU A 85 -8.95 14.51 14.45
CA GLU A 85 -8.15 13.71 13.50
C GLU A 85 -9.03 13.25 12.32
N LEU A 86 -10.23 12.77 12.58
CA LEU A 86 -11.17 12.37 11.52
C LEU A 86 -11.61 13.57 10.67
N ALA A 87 -11.95 14.71 11.31
CA ALA A 87 -12.29 15.93 10.59
C ALA A 87 -11.14 16.41 9.68
N ASN A 88 -9.88 16.29 10.15
CA ASN A 88 -8.70 16.61 9.34
C ASN A 88 -8.55 15.65 8.16
N SER A 89 -8.78 14.34 8.34
CA SER A 89 -8.78 13.36 7.25
C SER A 89 -9.88 13.65 6.23
N CYS A 90 -11.07 14.02 6.66
CA CYS A 90 -12.16 14.45 5.78
C CYS A 90 -11.79 15.70 4.97
N GLN A 91 -11.16 16.69 5.61
CA GLN A 91 -10.71 17.90 4.90
C GLN A 91 -9.56 17.60 3.93
N ALA A 92 -8.60 16.76 4.35
CA ALA A 92 -7.51 16.32 3.46
C ALA A 92 -8.05 15.62 2.20
N LEU A 93 -9.08 14.79 2.36
CA LEU A 93 -9.71 14.08 1.23
C LEU A 93 -10.35 15.07 0.24
N ARG A 94 -11.00 16.13 0.72
CA ARG A 94 -11.54 17.21 -0.13
C ARG A 94 -10.42 17.93 -0.89
N VAL A 95 -9.34 18.30 -0.19
CA VAL A 95 -8.17 18.93 -0.82
C VAL A 95 -7.54 18.02 -1.89
N PHE A 96 -7.45 16.73 -1.64
CA PHE A 96 -6.97 15.79 -2.63
C PHE A 96 -7.90 15.67 -3.85
N GLY A 97 -9.22 15.72 -3.63
CA GLY A 97 -10.20 15.76 -4.71
C GLY A 97 -10.09 17.03 -5.54
N GLU A 98 -9.98 18.21 -4.91
CA GLU A 98 -9.79 19.49 -5.59
C GLU A 98 -8.49 19.52 -6.39
N ALA A 99 -7.42 18.91 -5.89
CA ALA A 99 -6.18 18.71 -6.63
C ALA A 99 -6.28 17.65 -7.74
N GLY A 100 -7.39 16.94 -7.87
CA GLY A 100 -7.61 15.89 -8.88
C GLY A 100 -6.71 14.67 -8.66
N LEU A 101 -6.53 14.23 -7.41
CA LEU A 101 -5.76 13.02 -7.10
C LEU A 101 -6.67 11.79 -7.09
N PRO A 102 -6.21 10.65 -7.66
CA PRO A 102 -7.12 9.53 -7.92
C PRO A 102 -7.36 8.62 -6.71
N ILE A 103 -6.36 8.42 -5.85
CA ILE A 103 -6.40 7.42 -4.77
C ILE A 103 -5.82 8.00 -3.47
N ALA A 104 -6.54 7.79 -2.37
CA ALA A 104 -6.08 8.07 -1.02
C ALA A 104 -6.13 6.82 -0.13
N ARG A 105 -5.12 6.61 0.71
CA ARG A 105 -5.10 5.59 1.76
C ARG A 105 -5.36 6.25 3.11
N GLN A 106 -6.25 5.70 3.93
CA GLN A 106 -6.34 6.03 5.35
C GLN A 106 -5.54 5.01 6.16
N ARG A 107 -4.70 5.50 7.06
CA ARG A 107 -3.97 4.67 8.04
C ARG A 107 -4.62 4.81 9.41
N PHE A 108 -4.68 3.69 10.12
CA PHE A 108 -5.25 3.58 11.46
C PHE A 108 -4.21 3.05 12.43
N ALA A 109 -4.18 3.62 13.65
CA ALA A 109 -3.50 2.95 14.75
C ALA A 109 -4.22 1.64 15.14
N GLY A 110 -3.52 0.75 15.82
CA GLY A 110 -4.09 -0.53 16.25
C GLY A 110 -4.29 -1.56 15.12
N ASP A 111 -3.77 -1.28 13.92
CA ASP A 111 -3.78 -2.18 12.77
C ASP A 111 -2.49 -3.01 12.67
N THR A 112 -1.44 -2.61 13.34
CA THR A 112 -0.12 -3.25 13.31
C THR A 112 0.26 -3.76 14.70
N PHE A 113 0.68 -5.01 14.78
CA PHE A 113 1.08 -5.70 16.02
C PHE A 113 2.54 -6.14 15.94
N PRO A 114 3.53 -5.20 16.01
CA PRO A 114 4.93 -5.53 15.80
C PRO A 114 5.50 -6.50 16.84
N GLN A 115 4.92 -6.59 18.04
CA GLN A 115 5.31 -7.55 19.06
C GLN A 115 4.94 -9.00 18.73
N GLN A 116 4.07 -9.23 17.76
CA GLN A 116 3.79 -10.58 17.23
C GLN A 116 4.92 -11.09 16.33
N MET A 117 5.79 -10.21 15.85
CA MET A 117 6.83 -10.52 14.87
C MET A 117 8.22 -10.21 15.44
N ARG A 118 9.18 -11.06 15.09
CA ARG A 118 10.61 -10.79 15.30
C ARG A 118 11.26 -10.56 13.97
N ARG A 119 11.79 -9.37 13.76
CA ARG A 119 12.53 -9.00 12.56
C ARG A 119 13.98 -9.47 12.64
N TYR A 120 14.53 -9.88 11.49
CA TYR A 120 15.93 -10.20 11.30
C TYR A 120 16.41 -9.78 9.91
N ALA A 121 17.72 -9.62 9.75
CA ALA A 121 18.32 -9.41 8.44
C ALA A 121 18.47 -10.75 7.73
N SER A 122 18.02 -10.84 6.48
CA SER A 122 18.23 -11.98 5.62
C SER A 122 19.16 -11.64 4.46
N SER A 123 19.77 -12.67 3.88
CA SER A 123 20.67 -12.55 2.75
C SER A 123 20.40 -13.67 1.77
N HIS A 124 20.32 -13.33 0.49
CA HIS A 124 19.94 -14.24 -0.58
C HIS A 124 21.01 -14.30 -1.69
N ARG A 125 20.64 -14.70 -2.88
CA ARG A 125 21.50 -14.87 -4.05
C ARG A 125 22.55 -13.76 -4.18
N GLY A 126 23.84 -14.15 -4.16
CA GLY A 126 24.96 -13.20 -4.30
C GLY A 126 25.15 -12.25 -3.12
N GLY A 127 24.47 -12.46 -2.00
CA GLY A 127 24.62 -11.66 -0.79
C GLY A 127 23.75 -10.40 -0.74
N TYR A 128 22.77 -10.20 -1.64
CA TYR A 128 21.85 -9.07 -1.50
C TYR A 128 21.09 -9.16 -0.18
N ARG A 129 20.82 -8.00 0.42
CA ARG A 129 20.27 -7.90 1.76
C ARG A 129 18.81 -7.55 1.74
N SER A 130 18.05 -8.20 2.61
CA SER A 130 16.65 -7.91 2.83
C SER A 130 16.22 -8.18 4.27
N ARG A 131 14.93 -8.17 4.50
CA ARG A 131 14.30 -8.35 5.79
C ARG A 131 13.58 -9.70 5.84
N GLY A 132 13.77 -10.41 6.96
CA GLY A 132 12.94 -11.54 7.34
C GLY A 132 12.13 -11.22 8.60
N GLU A 133 11.01 -11.89 8.75
CA GLU A 133 10.20 -11.84 9.97
C GLU A 133 9.72 -13.25 10.35
N THR A 134 9.75 -13.55 11.63
CA THR A 134 9.23 -14.80 12.20
C THR A 134 8.18 -14.49 13.24
N LEU A 135 7.17 -15.36 13.35
CA LEU A 135 6.13 -15.24 14.36
C LEU A 135 6.70 -15.44 15.76
N ALA A 136 6.60 -14.45 16.61
CA ALA A 136 7.18 -14.46 17.96
C ALA A 136 6.24 -15.02 19.03
N ARG A 137 4.94 -15.10 18.77
CA ARG A 137 3.86 -15.64 19.64
C ARG A 137 3.94 -15.29 21.14
N PRO A 138 4.07 -14.07 21.59
CA PRO A 138 3.61 -13.79 22.92
C PRO A 138 2.08 -13.74 22.87
N GLN A 139 1.41 -14.61 23.60
CA GLN A 139 -0.06 -14.69 23.62
C GLN A 139 -0.72 -13.36 24.03
N ALA A 140 -0.01 -12.55 24.81
CA ALA A 140 -0.40 -11.19 25.19
C ALA A 140 -0.43 -10.16 24.05
N ALA A 141 0.03 -10.52 22.83
CA ALA A 141 0.05 -9.63 21.68
C ALA A 141 -1.05 -9.93 20.65
N ILE A 142 -1.91 -10.91 20.92
CA ILE A 142 -3.03 -11.25 20.05
C ILE A 142 -4.24 -10.44 20.54
N PRO A 143 -4.85 -9.60 19.70
CA PRO A 143 -6.04 -8.85 20.10
C PRO A 143 -7.22 -9.79 20.38
N SER A 144 -8.00 -9.48 21.42
CA SER A 144 -9.23 -10.21 21.69
C SER A 144 -10.29 -9.93 20.61
N PRO A 145 -11.31 -10.80 20.47
CA PRO A 145 -12.43 -10.54 19.55
C PRO A 145 -13.13 -9.19 19.84
N GLU A 146 -13.25 -8.82 21.12
CA GLU A 146 -13.84 -7.55 21.53
C GLU A 146 -12.98 -6.35 21.12
N GLU A 147 -11.64 -6.46 21.18
CA GLU A 147 -10.72 -5.42 20.71
C GLU A 147 -10.81 -5.27 19.19
N LEU A 148 -10.88 -6.38 18.46
CA LEU A 148 -11.05 -6.36 17.00
C LEU A 148 -12.39 -5.72 16.60
N GLU A 149 -13.49 -6.04 17.30
CA GLU A 149 -14.79 -5.45 16.98
C GLU A 149 -14.84 -3.95 17.33
N LYS A 150 -14.27 -3.52 18.46
CA LYS A 150 -14.11 -2.09 18.76
C LYS A 150 -13.28 -1.34 17.71
N TRP A 151 -12.20 -1.97 17.26
CA TRP A 151 -11.39 -1.39 16.18
C TRP A 151 -12.23 -1.27 14.90
N TRP A 152 -13.00 -2.31 14.58
CA TRP A 152 -13.88 -2.30 13.42
C TRP A 152 -14.97 -1.23 13.50
N GLU A 153 -15.59 -1.03 14.64
CA GLU A 153 -16.57 0.03 14.87
C GLU A 153 -15.96 1.41 14.58
N ARG A 154 -14.73 1.66 15.04
CA ARG A 154 -14.02 2.91 14.77
C ARG A 154 -13.63 3.07 13.30
N PHE A 155 -13.20 1.99 12.68
CA PHE A 155 -12.96 1.94 11.24
C PHE A 155 -14.24 2.27 10.47
N ALA A 156 -15.35 1.63 10.79
CA ALA A 156 -16.64 1.84 10.15
C ALA A 156 -17.15 3.29 10.35
N LEU A 157 -16.97 3.86 11.55
CA LEU A 157 -17.27 5.27 11.81
C LEU A 157 -16.46 6.20 10.90
N ALA A 158 -15.17 5.97 10.75
CA ALA A 158 -14.34 6.79 9.86
C ALA A 158 -14.81 6.67 8.41
N TYR A 159 -15.04 5.46 7.94
CA TYR A 159 -15.45 5.21 6.55
C TYR A 159 -16.87 5.72 6.26
N SER A 160 -17.78 5.72 7.23
CA SER A 160 -19.11 6.33 7.06
C SER A 160 -19.04 7.83 6.74
N GLN A 161 -17.98 8.52 7.20
CA GLN A 161 -17.76 9.94 6.88
C GLN A 161 -16.87 10.14 5.64
N LEU A 162 -15.87 9.30 5.43
CA LEU A 162 -14.94 9.44 4.31
C LEU A 162 -15.57 9.02 2.98
N VAL A 163 -16.40 7.97 2.94
CA VAL A 163 -16.95 7.43 1.70
C VAL A 163 -17.80 8.44 0.93
N PRO A 164 -18.76 9.17 1.55
CA PRO A 164 -19.51 10.21 0.84
C PRO A 164 -18.61 11.30 0.24
N ILE A 165 -17.58 11.71 0.97
CA ILE A 165 -16.61 12.71 0.48
C ILE A 165 -15.80 12.15 -0.69
N ALA A 166 -15.40 10.88 -0.62
CA ALA A 166 -14.69 10.21 -1.70
C ALA A 166 -15.53 10.13 -2.99
N GLU A 167 -16.82 9.84 -2.86
CA GLU A 167 -17.76 9.81 -3.97
C GLU A 167 -17.95 11.21 -4.60
N GLU A 168 -18.14 12.23 -3.77
CA GLU A 168 -18.33 13.62 -4.20
C GLU A 168 -17.07 14.17 -4.87
N SER A 169 -15.89 13.89 -4.33
CA SER A 169 -14.62 14.43 -4.80
C SER A 169 -13.96 13.58 -5.91
N GLY A 170 -14.50 12.40 -6.21
CA GLY A 170 -13.94 11.49 -7.22
C GLY A 170 -12.64 10.79 -6.79
N VAL A 171 -12.26 10.87 -5.51
CA VAL A 171 -11.09 10.18 -4.95
C VAL A 171 -11.48 8.79 -4.47
N LYS A 172 -10.69 7.77 -4.77
CA LYS A 172 -10.95 6.42 -4.26
C LYS A 172 -10.19 6.15 -2.97
N LEU A 173 -10.85 5.48 -2.03
CA LEU A 173 -10.27 5.07 -0.75
C LEU A 173 -9.69 3.68 -0.87
N ALA A 174 -8.37 3.56 -0.76
CA ALA A 174 -7.65 2.31 -0.86
C ALA A 174 -7.24 1.78 0.52
N ILE A 175 -7.65 0.55 0.82
CA ILE A 175 -7.32 -0.15 2.07
C ILE A 175 -6.15 -1.09 1.82
N HIS A 176 -5.11 -0.97 2.65
CA HIS A 176 -3.99 -1.89 2.69
C HIS A 176 -4.28 -2.99 3.73
N PRO A 177 -3.87 -4.26 3.53
CA PRO A 177 -3.94 -5.25 4.59
C PRO A 177 -3.06 -4.85 5.77
N SER A 178 -3.36 -5.36 6.97
CA SER A 178 -2.50 -5.11 8.15
C SER A 178 -1.05 -5.44 7.84
N ASP A 179 -0.13 -4.53 8.20
CA ASP A 179 1.32 -4.72 7.96
C ASP A 179 1.90 -5.88 8.81
N THR A 180 1.20 -6.28 9.88
CA THR A 180 1.41 -7.58 10.53
C THR A 180 0.48 -8.58 9.85
N PRO A 181 0.98 -9.49 9.00
CA PRO A 181 0.14 -10.30 8.11
C PRO A 181 -0.54 -11.50 8.80
N ASN A 182 -0.69 -11.46 10.12
CA ASN A 182 -1.37 -12.49 10.88
C ASN A 182 -2.89 -12.34 10.71
N VAL A 183 -3.59 -13.48 10.57
CA VAL A 183 -5.05 -13.54 10.42
C VAL A 183 -5.81 -12.94 11.62
N GLU A 184 -5.17 -12.86 12.77
CA GLU A 184 -5.71 -12.29 14.01
C GLU A 184 -5.60 -10.76 14.10
N THR A 185 -5.07 -10.09 13.05
CA THR A 185 -5.03 -8.63 13.00
C THR A 185 -6.27 -8.06 12.30
N PRO A 186 -6.64 -6.79 12.54
CA PRO A 186 -7.90 -6.23 12.04
C PRO A 186 -8.13 -6.38 10.53
N LEU A 187 -7.08 -6.17 9.74
CA LEU A 187 -7.12 -6.30 8.27
C LEU A 187 -6.19 -7.44 7.78
N GLY A 188 -5.91 -8.44 8.62
CA GLY A 188 -5.08 -9.59 8.29
C GLY A 188 -5.84 -10.77 7.69
N GLY A 189 -7.07 -10.96 8.14
CA GLY A 189 -7.93 -12.09 7.76
C GLY A 189 -9.34 -11.65 7.36
N LEU A 190 -10.35 -12.12 8.06
CA LEU A 190 -11.77 -11.86 7.76
C LEU A 190 -12.10 -10.36 7.71
N GLY A 191 -11.49 -9.53 8.56
CA GLY A 191 -11.67 -8.09 8.55
C GLY A 191 -11.31 -7.45 7.21
N TYR A 192 -10.29 -7.96 6.53
CA TYR A 192 -9.91 -7.46 5.20
C TYR A 192 -10.99 -7.77 4.14
N HIS A 193 -11.51 -9.00 4.11
CA HIS A 193 -12.58 -9.40 3.20
C HIS A 193 -13.89 -8.63 3.42
N ARG A 194 -14.23 -8.36 4.68
CA ARG A 194 -15.45 -7.68 5.12
C ARG A 194 -15.58 -6.24 4.62
N VAL A 195 -14.46 -5.56 4.29
CA VAL A 195 -14.45 -4.13 3.96
C VAL A 195 -15.37 -3.79 2.78
N ILE A 196 -15.23 -4.48 1.65
CA ILE A 196 -15.99 -4.15 0.44
C ILE A 196 -17.46 -4.57 0.50
N ASP A 197 -17.79 -5.46 1.42
CA ASP A 197 -19.18 -5.87 1.68
C ASP A 197 -19.86 -4.85 2.63
N ALA A 198 -19.13 -4.34 3.62
CA ALA A 198 -19.62 -3.28 4.51
C ALA A 198 -19.71 -1.92 3.82
N PHE A 199 -18.84 -1.66 2.84
CA PHE A 199 -18.81 -0.42 2.06
C PHE A 199 -18.91 -0.72 0.56
N PRO A 200 -20.14 -0.93 0.03
CA PRO A 200 -20.35 -1.35 -1.35
C PRO A 200 -20.05 -0.29 -2.40
N SER A 201 -19.73 0.95 -1.99
CA SER A 201 -19.34 2.04 -2.88
C SER A 201 -18.17 1.67 -3.79
N ARG A 202 -18.23 2.06 -5.05
CA ARG A 202 -17.14 1.91 -6.02
C ARG A 202 -15.93 2.80 -5.70
N SER A 203 -16.07 3.76 -4.80
CA SER A 203 -14.98 4.58 -4.28
C SER A 203 -14.17 3.88 -3.20
N VAL A 204 -14.59 2.70 -2.72
CA VAL A 204 -13.87 1.88 -1.73
C VAL A 204 -13.27 0.66 -2.40
N GLY A 205 -12.01 0.38 -2.16
CA GLY A 205 -11.33 -0.79 -2.68
C GLY A 205 -9.97 -1.01 -2.03
N TYR A 206 -9.15 -1.83 -2.64
CA TYR A 206 -7.90 -2.27 -2.05
C TYR A 206 -6.68 -1.63 -2.72
N LEU A 207 -5.78 -1.14 -1.91
CA LEU A 207 -4.37 -1.17 -2.18
C LEU A 207 -3.92 -2.61 -1.91
N TYR A 208 -3.94 -3.45 -2.94
CA TYR A 208 -3.68 -4.86 -2.78
C TYR A 208 -2.17 -5.13 -2.67
N CYS A 209 -1.70 -5.55 -1.51
CA CYS A 209 -0.29 -5.88 -1.31
C CYS A 209 -0.06 -7.39 -1.47
N CYS A 210 0.47 -7.80 -2.62
CA CYS A 210 0.77 -9.19 -2.91
C CYS A 210 1.74 -9.79 -1.88
N GLY A 211 2.76 -9.03 -1.46
CA GLY A 211 3.72 -9.47 -0.46
C GLY A 211 3.05 -9.75 0.88
N THR A 212 2.32 -8.78 1.46
CA THR A 212 1.65 -8.96 2.75
C THR A 212 0.65 -10.12 2.72
N ARG A 213 -0.07 -10.31 1.61
CA ARG A 213 -0.99 -11.46 1.50
C ARG A 213 -0.25 -12.79 1.31
N ALA A 214 0.89 -12.79 0.61
CA ALA A 214 1.75 -13.96 0.49
C ALA A 214 2.42 -14.32 1.84
N GLU A 215 2.85 -13.33 2.62
CA GLU A 215 3.32 -13.52 3.99
C GLU A 215 2.27 -14.20 4.87
N ALA A 216 0.99 -13.85 4.72
CA ALA A 216 -0.11 -14.48 5.43
C ALA A 216 -0.38 -15.92 4.99
N GLY A 217 -0.57 -16.17 3.68
CA GLY A 217 -1.10 -17.44 3.18
C GLY A 217 -0.48 -17.99 1.90
N GLY A 218 0.64 -17.43 1.42
CA GLY A 218 1.34 -17.92 0.23
C GLY A 218 0.70 -17.50 -1.10
N SER A 219 1.23 -18.05 -2.19
CA SER A 219 0.87 -17.64 -3.56
C SER A 219 -0.55 -17.99 -3.98
N SER A 220 -1.14 -19.07 -3.45
CA SER A 220 -2.52 -19.46 -3.76
C SER A 220 -3.51 -18.42 -3.23
N LEU A 221 -3.32 -17.96 -1.99
CA LEU A 221 -4.16 -16.91 -1.41
C LEU A 221 -4.12 -15.62 -2.27
N VAL A 222 -2.92 -15.23 -2.73
CA VAL A 222 -2.76 -14.03 -3.56
C VAL A 222 -3.56 -14.14 -4.86
N LEU A 223 -3.48 -15.27 -5.57
CA LEU A 223 -4.18 -15.44 -6.85
C LEU A 223 -5.70 -15.49 -6.67
N ASP A 224 -6.18 -16.17 -5.63
CA ASP A 224 -7.61 -16.24 -5.31
C ASP A 224 -8.20 -14.87 -4.97
N GLU A 225 -7.50 -14.09 -4.15
CA GLU A 225 -7.95 -12.74 -3.77
C GLU A 225 -7.91 -11.77 -4.94
N LEU A 226 -6.85 -11.80 -5.77
CA LEU A 226 -6.76 -10.99 -6.99
C LEU A 226 -7.92 -11.28 -7.94
N HIS A 227 -8.26 -12.56 -8.12
CA HIS A 227 -9.42 -12.95 -8.90
C HIS A 227 -10.72 -12.42 -8.29
N ASN A 228 -10.95 -12.67 -7.02
CA ASN A 228 -12.20 -12.33 -6.33
C ASN A 228 -12.45 -10.82 -6.23
N TYR A 229 -11.43 -10.05 -5.81
CA TYR A 229 -11.54 -8.59 -5.69
C TYR A 229 -11.48 -7.90 -7.06
N GLY A 230 -10.68 -8.43 -7.98
CA GLY A 230 -10.54 -7.90 -9.32
C GLY A 230 -11.82 -8.00 -10.11
N ARG A 231 -12.51 -9.16 -10.11
CA ARG A 231 -13.83 -9.33 -10.74
C ARG A 231 -14.89 -8.36 -10.21
N LYS A 232 -14.78 -7.99 -8.93
CA LYS A 232 -15.67 -6.99 -8.30
C LYS A 232 -15.24 -5.55 -8.66
N GLY A 233 -14.10 -5.34 -9.34
CA GLY A 233 -13.53 -4.03 -9.65
C GLY A 233 -13.05 -3.29 -8.40
N ARG A 234 -12.58 -4.02 -7.38
CA ARG A 234 -12.20 -3.47 -6.09
C ARG A 234 -10.70 -3.38 -5.85
N ILE A 235 -9.86 -3.75 -6.80
CA ILE A 235 -8.42 -3.50 -6.76
C ILE A 235 -8.17 -2.12 -7.36
N LEU A 236 -7.64 -1.18 -6.59
CA LEU A 236 -7.38 0.19 -7.01
C LEU A 236 -5.92 0.41 -7.42
N MET A 237 -5.00 -0.24 -6.72
CA MET A 237 -3.58 -0.32 -7.05
C MET A 237 -2.98 -1.59 -6.43
N VAL A 238 -1.78 -1.97 -6.88
CA VAL A 238 -1.12 -3.20 -6.44
C VAL A 238 0.30 -2.89 -5.96
N HIS A 239 0.64 -3.37 -4.77
CA HIS A 239 2.01 -3.57 -4.34
C HIS A 239 2.45 -4.97 -4.77
N LEU A 240 3.37 -5.05 -5.70
CA LEU A 240 3.90 -6.30 -6.24
C LEU A 240 5.34 -6.48 -5.77
N ARG A 241 5.52 -6.94 -4.53
CA ARG A 241 6.79 -7.42 -3.99
C ARG A 241 6.75 -8.93 -3.81
N ASN A 242 7.89 -9.56 -3.73
CA ASN A 242 7.99 -11.00 -3.61
C ASN A 242 8.55 -11.41 -2.25
N VAL A 243 8.17 -12.60 -1.79
CA VAL A 243 8.59 -13.17 -0.52
C VAL A 243 8.89 -14.66 -0.66
N ARG A 244 9.69 -15.21 0.26
CA ARG A 244 9.87 -16.64 0.50
C ARG A 244 9.27 -17.03 1.82
N GLY A 245 8.56 -18.15 1.85
CA GLY A 245 7.83 -18.62 3.02
C GLY A 245 6.55 -17.84 3.31
N SER A 246 5.82 -18.30 4.28
CA SER A 246 4.64 -17.62 4.82
C SER A 246 4.44 -17.99 6.29
N LEU A 247 3.68 -17.17 7.01
CA LEU A 247 3.34 -17.47 8.40
C LEU A 247 2.53 -18.77 8.53
N ALA A 248 1.66 -19.05 7.55
CA ALA A 248 0.81 -20.24 7.57
C ALA A 248 1.61 -21.53 7.36
N THR A 249 2.67 -21.53 6.58
CA THR A 249 3.43 -22.75 6.22
C THR A 249 4.74 -22.90 6.98
N ALA A 250 5.44 -21.80 7.25
CA ALA A 250 6.78 -21.81 7.84
C ALA A 250 6.88 -21.06 9.17
N GLY A 251 5.83 -20.34 9.59
CA GLY A 251 5.88 -19.44 10.74
C GLY A 251 6.85 -18.25 10.53
N ALA A 252 7.34 -18.06 9.32
CA ALA A 252 8.29 -17.03 8.95
C ALA A 252 8.19 -16.71 7.45
N PHE A 253 8.66 -15.53 7.06
CA PHE A 253 8.84 -15.13 5.67
C PHE A 253 10.08 -14.25 5.52
N GLU A 254 10.58 -14.14 4.29
CA GLU A 254 11.68 -13.26 3.93
C GLU A 254 11.34 -12.49 2.68
N GLU A 255 11.56 -11.16 2.69
CA GLU A 255 11.42 -10.34 1.49
C GLU A 255 12.56 -10.65 0.52
N VAL A 256 12.27 -10.68 -0.78
CA VAL A 256 13.24 -11.03 -1.81
C VAL A 256 13.06 -10.18 -3.06
N LEU A 257 14.03 -10.20 -3.97
CA LEU A 257 13.88 -9.59 -5.29
C LEU A 257 12.70 -10.22 -6.04
N LEU A 258 12.12 -9.47 -6.98
CA LEU A 258 10.89 -9.88 -7.69
C LEU A 258 10.97 -11.25 -8.37
N ASP A 259 12.15 -11.66 -8.80
CA ASP A 259 12.40 -12.94 -9.48
C ASP A 259 12.81 -14.09 -8.55
N ASP A 260 13.04 -13.80 -7.24
CA ASP A 260 13.72 -14.74 -6.33
C ASP A 260 12.80 -15.25 -5.19
N GLY A 261 11.48 -15.16 -5.34
CA GLY A 261 10.50 -15.59 -4.33
C GLY A 261 9.52 -16.65 -4.78
N ASP A 262 8.54 -16.92 -3.89
CA ASP A 262 7.52 -17.94 -4.10
C ASP A 262 6.36 -17.45 -4.98
N LEU A 263 6.22 -16.14 -5.15
CA LEU A 263 5.26 -15.57 -6.08
C LEU A 263 5.81 -15.63 -7.51
N ASN A 264 4.93 -15.91 -8.45
CA ASN A 264 5.22 -15.72 -9.87
C ASN A 264 4.63 -14.40 -10.35
N PRO A 265 5.43 -13.33 -10.51
CA PRO A 265 4.93 -12.01 -10.90
C PRO A 265 4.19 -12.03 -12.24
N PHE A 266 4.60 -12.86 -13.20
CA PHE A 266 3.90 -12.93 -14.48
C PHE A 266 2.48 -13.52 -14.35
N LYS A 267 2.28 -14.55 -13.51
CA LYS A 267 0.94 -15.09 -13.23
C LYS A 267 0.04 -14.05 -12.56
N ILE A 268 0.61 -13.26 -11.64
CA ILE A 268 -0.10 -12.15 -10.99
C ILE A 268 -0.54 -11.11 -12.03
N LEU A 269 0.38 -10.66 -12.90
CA LEU A 269 0.07 -9.69 -13.96
C LEU A 269 -0.96 -10.23 -14.96
N LEU A 270 -0.89 -11.51 -15.29
CA LEU A 270 -1.87 -12.18 -16.16
C LEU A 270 -3.25 -12.20 -15.51
N GLU A 271 -3.36 -12.48 -14.21
CA GLU A 271 -4.62 -12.46 -13.50
C GLU A 271 -5.19 -11.05 -13.40
N LEU A 272 -4.37 -10.05 -13.10
CA LEU A 272 -4.77 -8.64 -13.13
C LEU A 272 -5.33 -8.22 -14.49
N LYS A 273 -4.70 -8.65 -15.60
CA LYS A 273 -5.21 -8.43 -16.96
C LYS A 273 -6.56 -9.11 -17.17
N ARG A 274 -6.71 -10.37 -16.74
CA ARG A 274 -7.97 -11.16 -16.89
C ARG A 274 -9.15 -10.52 -16.18
N VAL A 275 -8.91 -9.93 -15.01
CA VAL A 275 -9.98 -9.24 -14.26
C VAL A 275 -10.19 -7.78 -14.68
N GLY A 276 -9.48 -7.31 -15.71
CA GLY A 276 -9.63 -5.97 -16.28
C GLY A 276 -9.00 -4.85 -15.44
N PHE A 277 -8.04 -5.17 -14.57
CA PHE A 277 -7.31 -4.13 -13.80
C PHE A 277 -6.44 -3.28 -14.73
N SER A 278 -6.49 -1.96 -14.57
CA SER A 278 -5.76 -0.99 -15.39
C SER A 278 -5.01 0.09 -14.59
N GLY A 279 -4.84 -0.13 -13.28
CA GLY A 279 -4.16 0.79 -12.37
C GLY A 279 -2.65 0.67 -12.36
N CYS A 280 -2.04 1.19 -11.28
CA CYS A 280 -0.60 1.18 -11.07
C CYS A 280 -0.15 -0.06 -10.28
N ILE A 281 1.06 -0.51 -10.62
CA ILE A 281 1.80 -1.56 -9.91
C ILE A 281 3.05 -0.92 -9.33
N ASN A 282 3.27 -1.11 -8.03
CA ASN A 282 4.42 -0.62 -7.29
C ASN A 282 5.27 -1.81 -6.79
N PRO A 283 6.59 -1.85 -7.03
CA PRO A 283 7.46 -2.91 -6.51
C PRO A 283 7.59 -2.91 -4.98
N ASP A 284 7.12 -1.86 -4.30
CA ASP A 284 6.99 -1.70 -2.84
C ASP A 284 8.32 -1.85 -2.09
N HIS A 285 8.51 -2.88 -1.27
CA HIS A 285 9.75 -3.10 -0.54
C HIS A 285 10.81 -3.72 -1.45
N ILE A 286 11.83 -2.95 -1.77
CA ILE A 286 12.89 -3.37 -2.68
C ILE A 286 14.11 -3.78 -1.86
N PRO A 287 14.60 -5.04 -1.96
CA PRO A 287 15.85 -5.45 -1.33
C PRO A 287 17.05 -4.66 -1.88
N ALA A 288 18.01 -4.38 -1.00
CA ALA A 288 19.21 -3.64 -1.37
C ALA A 288 20.23 -4.56 -2.07
N ILE A 289 20.68 -4.15 -3.25
CA ILE A 289 21.75 -4.78 -4.02
C ILE A 289 23.10 -4.14 -3.66
N GLU A 290 24.21 -4.80 -3.94
CA GLU A 290 25.55 -4.29 -3.69
C GLU A 290 25.73 -2.89 -4.30
N GLY A 291 26.24 -1.94 -3.50
CA GLY A 291 26.39 -0.54 -3.88
C GLY A 291 25.15 0.34 -3.74
N ASP A 292 24.02 -0.19 -3.26
CA ASP A 292 22.82 0.60 -3.00
C ASP A 292 22.98 1.53 -1.79
N GLY A 293 22.55 2.78 -1.97
CA GLY A 293 22.35 3.76 -0.93
C GLY A 293 20.94 3.70 -0.30
N PRO A 294 20.56 4.73 0.49
CA PRO A 294 19.25 4.78 1.17
C PRO A 294 18.03 4.74 0.25
N LEU A 295 18.17 5.15 -1.00
CA LEU A 295 17.08 5.13 -2.00
C LEU A 295 17.07 3.84 -2.84
N VAL A 296 17.90 2.85 -2.50
CA VAL A 296 18.01 1.53 -3.15
C VAL A 296 17.98 1.61 -4.69
N GLU A 297 18.79 2.50 -5.25
CA GLU A 297 18.68 2.90 -6.66
C GLU A 297 18.91 1.77 -7.66
N GLN A 298 19.82 0.84 -7.34
CA GLN A 298 20.11 -0.32 -8.20
C GLN A 298 18.99 -1.35 -8.10
N GLY A 299 18.52 -1.66 -6.87
CA GLY A 299 17.36 -2.49 -6.63
C GLY A 299 16.11 -1.93 -7.29
N LEU A 300 15.92 -0.61 -7.25
CA LEU A 300 14.83 0.09 -7.93
C LEU A 300 14.91 -0.08 -9.46
N ALA A 301 16.07 0.17 -10.04
CA ALA A 301 16.29 0.02 -11.48
C ALA A 301 16.04 -1.44 -11.93
N TYR A 302 16.53 -2.41 -11.15
CA TYR A 302 16.27 -3.82 -11.38
C TYR A 302 14.76 -4.15 -11.35
N SER A 303 14.07 -3.71 -10.30
CA SER A 303 12.63 -4.00 -10.10
C SER A 303 11.77 -3.38 -11.19
N VAL A 304 12.02 -2.12 -11.55
CA VAL A 304 11.30 -1.43 -12.63
C VAL A 304 11.59 -2.10 -13.98
N GLY A 305 12.85 -2.42 -14.27
CA GLY A 305 13.25 -3.11 -15.50
C GLY A 305 12.58 -4.48 -15.63
N TYR A 306 12.54 -5.25 -14.54
CA TYR A 306 11.87 -6.55 -14.49
C TYR A 306 10.36 -6.44 -14.76
N LEU A 307 9.67 -5.49 -14.10
CA LEU A 307 8.25 -5.24 -14.33
C LEU A 307 7.98 -4.80 -15.77
N LYS A 308 8.78 -3.92 -16.35
CA LYS A 308 8.65 -3.49 -17.75
C LYS A 308 8.78 -4.65 -18.73
N ALA A 309 9.73 -5.54 -18.51
CA ALA A 309 9.90 -6.73 -19.35
C ALA A 309 8.67 -7.66 -19.28
N LEU A 310 8.13 -7.89 -18.07
CA LEU A 310 6.91 -8.68 -17.90
C LEU A 310 5.68 -8.01 -18.54
N LEU A 311 5.55 -6.69 -18.42
CA LEU A 311 4.45 -5.95 -19.04
C LEU A 311 4.55 -5.96 -20.57
N ALA A 312 5.76 -5.89 -21.13
CA ALA A 312 5.98 -6.04 -22.57
C ALA A 312 5.56 -7.44 -23.05
N ALA A 313 5.96 -8.49 -22.33
CA ALA A 313 5.53 -9.86 -22.63
C ALA A 313 3.99 -10.01 -22.50
N LEU A 314 3.38 -9.44 -21.48
CA LEU A 314 1.93 -9.48 -21.26
C LEU A 314 1.15 -8.77 -22.38
N ALA A 315 1.72 -7.77 -23.02
CA ALA A 315 1.08 -7.03 -24.10
C ALA A 315 0.97 -7.86 -25.40
N THR A 316 1.71 -8.94 -25.52
CA THR A 316 1.64 -9.85 -26.68
C THR A 316 0.54 -10.91 -26.58
N LEU A 317 -0.06 -11.07 -25.41
CA LEU A 317 -1.18 -11.97 -25.11
C LEU A 317 -2.53 -11.29 -25.26
#